data_563208768b09903e893353b36dcec7cb
#
_entry.id   563208768b09903e893353b36dcec7cb
#
_cell.length_a   1.000
_cell.length_b   1.000
_cell.length_c   1.000
_cell.angle_alpha   90.00
_cell.angle_beta   90.00
_cell.angle_gamma   90.00
#
_symmetry.space_group_name_H-M   'P 1'
#
loop_
_entity.id
_entity.type
_entity.pdbx_description
1 polymer ?
#
loop_
_entity_poly.entity_id
_entity_poly.type
_entity_poly.pdbx_seq_one_letter_code
_entity_poly.pdbx_strand_id
1 'polypeptide(L)'
;MKVRKSSPRVSAILGRLLLAIPLSMALTMAVNTAPAGAITRDQVIGRANTWVKKRVRYSQSGFYGGYRRDCSGMVSMAWGLKTSYTSSTIRSRATRVSKRNLKPGDAVHTPGHVSIFVGWANKSKTRYRVMEQSGSGKPALKRTRTWRRGARGLRLRGIDEPSTMLVASNSTPVGPAGAPVALAGTVTAAAAAAAAQTAPAASTALTQTAGALSR
;
A
#
# COMPACT_ATOMS: atom_id res chain seq x y z
N MET A 1 36.03 9.86 -88.02
CA MET A 1 36.42 10.53 -86.79
C MET A 1 36.03 9.62 -85.63
N LYS A 2 37.00 8.90 -85.07
CA LYS A 2 36.78 7.93 -84.00
C LYS A 2 37.48 8.46 -82.73
N VAL A 3 36.72 8.86 -81.73
CA VAL A 3 37.26 9.32 -80.45
C VAL A 3 37.31 8.15 -79.46
N ARG A 4 38.51 7.78 -79.05
CA ARG A 4 38.78 6.76 -78.02
C ARG A 4 38.55 7.38 -76.61
N LYS A 5 37.68 6.77 -75.85
CA LYS A 5 37.54 7.02 -74.42
C LYS A 5 38.47 6.11 -73.64
N SER A 6 39.40 6.72 -72.91
CA SER A 6 40.27 6.07 -71.90
C SER A 6 39.60 6.00 -70.58
N SER A 7 39.53 4.80 -70.01
CA SER A 7 39.04 4.60 -68.59
C SER A 7 40.20 4.69 -67.62
N PRO A 8 40.03 5.35 -66.47
CA PRO A 8 40.99 5.21 -65.38
C PRO A 8 40.62 4.05 -64.47
N ARG A 9 41.62 3.26 -64.14
CA ARG A 9 41.59 2.19 -63.14
C ARG A 9 41.64 2.80 -61.77
N VAL A 10 40.60 2.55 -60.94
CA VAL A 10 40.58 2.94 -59.54
C VAL A 10 40.99 1.73 -58.71
N SER A 11 42.12 1.85 -58.06
CA SER A 11 42.66 0.84 -57.11
C SER A 11 41.79 0.79 -55.86
N ALA A 12 41.31 -0.39 -55.53
CA ALA A 12 40.59 -0.70 -54.33
C ALA A 12 41.57 -0.80 -53.11
N ILE A 13 41.46 0.12 -52.18
CA ILE A 13 42.12 0.03 -50.89
C ILE A 13 41.12 -0.62 -49.94
N LEU A 14 41.40 -1.87 -49.56
CA LEU A 14 40.65 -2.60 -48.54
C LEU A 14 41.01 -2.06 -47.15
N GLY A 15 40.24 -1.12 -46.66
CA GLY A 15 40.29 -0.70 -45.25
C GLY A 15 39.42 -1.63 -44.42
N ARG A 16 40.03 -2.51 -43.61
CA ARG A 16 39.35 -3.28 -42.56
C ARG A 16 38.95 -2.35 -41.45
N LEU A 17 37.69 -1.91 -41.43
CA LEU A 17 37.08 -1.21 -40.30
C LEU A 17 36.61 -2.28 -39.31
N LEU A 18 37.36 -2.46 -38.20
CA LEU A 18 36.93 -3.25 -37.04
C LEU A 18 35.80 -2.48 -36.34
N LEU A 19 34.56 -2.90 -36.55
CA LEU A 19 33.39 -2.38 -35.87
C LEU A 19 33.37 -2.97 -34.47
N ALA A 20 33.87 -2.22 -33.48
CA ALA A 20 33.69 -2.53 -32.08
C ALA A 20 32.21 -2.24 -31.70
N ILE A 21 31.43 -3.29 -31.51
CA ILE A 21 30.06 -3.21 -31.02
C ILE A 21 30.15 -3.03 -29.49
N PRO A 22 29.72 -1.90 -28.90
CA PRO A 22 29.62 -1.79 -27.46
C PRO A 22 28.47 -2.71 -27.00
N LEU A 23 28.80 -3.71 -26.21
CA LEU A 23 27.84 -4.57 -25.51
C LEU A 23 27.15 -3.70 -24.42
N SER A 24 26.13 -2.96 -24.83
CA SER A 24 25.25 -2.23 -23.90
C SER A 24 24.45 -3.25 -23.12
N MET A 25 24.86 -3.51 -21.87
CA MET A 25 24.06 -4.22 -20.89
C MET A 25 22.80 -3.41 -20.61
N ALA A 26 21.72 -3.69 -21.30
CA ALA A 26 20.40 -3.18 -20.98
C ALA A 26 19.97 -3.85 -19.67
N LEU A 27 20.14 -3.13 -18.54
CA LEU A 27 19.55 -3.48 -17.24
C LEU A 27 18.03 -3.33 -17.37
N THR A 28 17.35 -4.39 -17.80
CA THR A 28 15.89 -4.42 -17.81
C THR A 28 15.39 -4.46 -16.37
N MET A 29 15.03 -3.31 -15.84
CA MET A 29 14.22 -3.19 -14.62
C MET A 29 12.88 -3.87 -14.92
N ALA A 30 12.65 -5.06 -14.37
CA ALA A 30 11.35 -5.69 -14.38
C ALA A 30 10.40 -4.82 -13.55
N VAL A 31 9.66 -3.95 -14.21
CA VAL A 31 8.55 -3.21 -13.61
C VAL A 31 7.47 -4.25 -13.32
N ASN A 32 7.33 -4.61 -12.05
CA ASN A 32 6.28 -5.49 -11.57
C ASN A 32 4.95 -4.73 -11.68
N THR A 33 4.36 -4.71 -12.88
CA THR A 33 3.01 -4.17 -13.10
C THR A 33 2.02 -5.15 -12.47
N ALA A 34 1.54 -4.81 -11.26
CA ALA A 34 0.35 -5.44 -10.72
C ALA A 34 -0.77 -5.34 -11.77
N PRO A 35 -1.60 -6.39 -11.97
CA PRO A 35 -2.69 -6.35 -12.94
C PRO A 35 -3.54 -5.11 -12.71
N ALA A 36 -3.75 -4.32 -13.77
CA ALA A 36 -4.58 -3.12 -13.73
C ALA A 36 -5.99 -3.49 -13.24
N GLY A 37 -6.31 -3.17 -11.98
CA GLY A 37 -7.63 -3.42 -11.39
C GLY A 37 -7.63 -4.04 -9.99
N ALA A 38 -6.53 -4.63 -9.51
CA ALA A 38 -6.47 -5.12 -8.13
C ALA A 38 -6.29 -3.94 -7.15
N ILE A 39 -7.16 -3.85 -6.14
CA ILE A 39 -7.00 -2.84 -5.09
C ILE A 39 -5.91 -3.28 -4.10
N THR A 40 -4.99 -2.37 -3.76
CA THR A 40 -3.96 -2.66 -2.77
C THR A 40 -4.48 -2.46 -1.34
N ARG A 41 -3.82 -3.09 -0.37
CA ARG A 41 -4.14 -2.92 1.06
C ARG A 41 -3.98 -1.48 1.52
N ASP A 42 -2.95 -0.79 1.04
CA ASP A 42 -2.71 0.63 1.36
C ASP A 42 -3.81 1.53 0.80
N GLN A 43 -4.30 1.24 -0.40
CA GLN A 43 -5.47 1.94 -0.96
C GLN A 43 -6.71 1.73 -0.09
N VAL A 44 -6.97 0.51 0.39
CA VAL A 44 -8.10 0.23 1.30
C VAL A 44 -7.98 1.06 2.59
N ILE A 45 -6.81 1.03 3.22
CA ILE A 45 -6.53 1.78 4.46
C ILE A 45 -6.62 3.29 4.20
N GLY A 46 -6.04 3.78 3.10
CA GLY A 46 -6.11 5.18 2.71
C GLY A 46 -7.54 5.67 2.53
N ARG A 47 -8.35 4.94 1.76
CA ARG A 47 -9.77 5.25 1.53
C ARG A 47 -10.57 5.26 2.84
N ALA A 48 -10.44 4.23 3.68
CA ALA A 48 -11.10 4.21 4.98
C ALA A 48 -10.69 5.40 5.85
N ASN A 49 -9.40 5.79 5.81
CA ASN A 49 -8.90 6.92 6.57
C ASN A 49 -9.47 8.28 6.11
N THR A 50 -9.85 8.43 4.82
CA THR A 50 -10.50 9.67 4.37
C THR A 50 -11.84 9.90 5.06
N TRP A 51 -12.65 8.84 5.28
CA TRP A 51 -13.91 8.95 6.03
C TRP A 51 -13.68 9.32 7.48
N VAL A 52 -12.63 8.75 8.10
CA VAL A 52 -12.27 9.11 9.48
C VAL A 52 -11.83 10.57 9.57
N LYS A 53 -10.94 11.04 8.69
CA LYS A 53 -10.47 12.43 8.65
C LYS A 53 -11.60 13.42 8.40
N LYS A 54 -12.53 13.10 7.50
CA LYS A 54 -13.71 13.90 7.17
C LYS A 54 -14.83 13.79 8.22
N ARG A 55 -14.65 12.94 9.24
CA ARG A 55 -15.63 12.72 10.31
C ARG A 55 -17.02 12.45 9.76
N VAL A 56 -17.11 11.65 8.68
CA VAL A 56 -18.40 11.31 8.03
C VAL A 56 -19.35 10.76 9.08
N ARG A 57 -20.50 11.41 9.27
CA ARG A 57 -21.50 10.99 10.27
C ARG A 57 -22.33 9.81 9.78
N TYR A 58 -22.62 8.87 10.65
CA TYR A 58 -23.43 7.69 10.37
C TYR A 58 -24.87 8.07 9.94
N SER A 59 -25.33 7.44 8.89
CA SER A 59 -26.73 7.50 8.41
C SER A 59 -27.00 6.30 7.50
N GLN A 60 -28.10 5.60 7.73
CA GLN A 60 -28.51 4.48 6.87
C GLN A 60 -29.20 4.94 5.58
N SER A 61 -29.76 6.14 5.56
CA SER A 61 -30.41 6.74 4.38
C SER A 61 -29.54 7.75 3.63
N GLY A 62 -28.49 8.29 4.29
CA GLY A 62 -27.62 9.29 3.69
C GLY A 62 -26.42 8.68 2.98
N PHE A 63 -25.86 9.43 2.01
CA PHE A 63 -24.71 9.03 1.20
C PHE A 63 -23.54 10.01 1.36
N TYR A 64 -22.34 9.51 1.11
CA TYR A 64 -21.11 10.28 1.00
C TYR A 64 -20.21 9.63 -0.05
N GLY A 65 -19.85 10.40 -1.09
CA GLY A 65 -19.05 9.87 -2.21
C GLY A 65 -19.67 8.68 -2.91
N GLY A 66 -21.01 8.65 -3.02
CA GLY A 66 -21.76 7.56 -3.67
C GLY A 66 -21.98 6.33 -2.79
N TYR A 67 -21.51 6.33 -1.54
CA TYR A 67 -21.68 5.20 -0.61
C TYR A 67 -22.55 5.58 0.59
N ARG A 68 -23.37 4.63 1.04
CA ARG A 68 -24.21 4.78 2.22
C ARG A 68 -23.34 5.02 3.46
N ARG A 69 -23.71 5.98 4.29
CA ARG A 69 -22.94 6.40 5.47
C ARG A 69 -23.13 5.49 6.67
N ASP A 70 -23.02 4.16 6.46
CA ASP A 70 -23.10 3.16 7.52
C ASP A 70 -21.84 2.27 7.56
N CYS A 71 -21.82 1.29 8.48
CA CYS A 71 -20.67 0.41 8.68
C CYS A 71 -20.27 -0.32 7.39
N SER A 72 -21.22 -0.86 6.66
CA SER A 72 -20.96 -1.63 5.45
C SER A 72 -20.73 -0.74 4.22
N GLY A 73 -21.34 0.43 4.16
CA GLY A 73 -21.05 1.42 3.13
C GLY A 73 -19.62 1.93 3.20
N MET A 74 -19.12 2.18 4.43
CA MET A 74 -17.70 2.53 4.63
C MET A 74 -16.75 1.41 4.16
N VAL A 75 -17.06 0.14 4.47
CA VAL A 75 -16.24 -0.98 4.00
C VAL A 75 -16.34 -1.14 2.48
N SER A 76 -17.55 -0.97 1.89
CA SER A 76 -17.76 -1.03 0.44
C SER A 76 -16.93 0.04 -0.28
N MET A 77 -16.92 1.26 0.23
CA MET A 77 -16.12 2.37 -0.29
C MET A 77 -14.62 2.07 -0.16
N ALA A 78 -14.17 1.62 1.01
CA ALA A 78 -12.78 1.31 1.26
C ALA A 78 -12.27 0.20 0.33
N TRP A 79 -13.08 -0.83 0.09
CA TRP A 79 -12.80 -1.93 -0.82
C TRP A 79 -12.99 -1.57 -2.31
N GLY A 80 -13.42 -0.34 -2.64
CA GLY A 80 -13.63 0.10 -4.02
C GLY A 80 -14.73 -0.66 -4.75
N LEU A 81 -15.73 -1.15 -4.04
CA LEU A 81 -16.88 -1.83 -4.65
C LEU A 81 -17.75 -0.81 -5.39
N LYS A 82 -18.37 -1.22 -6.49
CA LYS A 82 -19.20 -0.32 -7.32
C LYS A 82 -20.42 0.27 -6.58
N THR A 83 -20.88 -0.38 -5.51
CA THR A 83 -22.06 0.01 -4.74
C THR A 83 -21.90 -0.33 -3.26
N SER A 84 -22.79 0.23 -2.42
CA SER A 84 -22.87 -0.11 -1.01
C SER A 84 -23.54 -1.46 -0.78
N TYR A 85 -22.83 -2.39 -0.20
CA TYR A 85 -23.38 -3.65 0.31
C TYR A 85 -23.91 -3.46 1.73
N THR A 86 -24.73 -4.38 2.20
CA THR A 86 -25.12 -4.47 3.62
C THR A 86 -24.10 -5.30 4.40
N SER A 87 -24.16 -5.28 5.74
CA SER A 87 -23.30 -6.13 6.57
C SER A 87 -23.48 -7.62 6.31
N SER A 88 -24.68 -8.04 5.86
CA SER A 88 -24.95 -9.43 5.48
C SER A 88 -24.46 -9.76 4.08
N THR A 89 -24.68 -8.89 3.09
CA THR A 89 -24.38 -9.16 1.67
C THR A 89 -22.90 -8.92 1.31
N ILE A 90 -22.17 -8.11 2.05
CA ILE A 90 -20.74 -7.81 1.78
C ILE A 90 -19.86 -9.07 1.80
N ARG A 91 -20.31 -10.11 2.50
CA ARG A 91 -19.63 -11.41 2.54
C ARG A 91 -19.53 -12.08 1.16
N SER A 92 -20.48 -11.80 0.25
CA SER A 92 -20.42 -12.31 -1.13
C SER A 92 -19.23 -11.74 -1.94
N ARG A 93 -18.62 -10.65 -1.49
CA ARG A 93 -17.46 -10.01 -2.12
C ARG A 93 -16.14 -10.42 -1.51
N ALA A 94 -16.16 -11.29 -0.49
CA ALA A 94 -15.00 -11.62 0.31
C ALA A 94 -14.83 -13.13 0.52
N THR A 95 -13.61 -13.54 0.83
CA THR A 95 -13.29 -14.87 1.36
C THR A 95 -13.13 -14.79 2.87
N ARG A 96 -13.48 -15.86 3.57
CA ARG A 96 -13.28 -15.95 5.01
C ARG A 96 -11.80 -16.20 5.31
N VAL A 97 -11.24 -15.44 6.27
CA VAL A 97 -9.87 -15.65 6.75
C VAL A 97 -9.86 -15.93 8.25
N SER A 98 -8.92 -16.75 8.68
CA SER A 98 -8.77 -17.07 10.10
C SER A 98 -8.28 -15.83 10.86
N LYS A 99 -8.58 -15.77 12.16
CA LYS A 99 -8.16 -14.68 13.05
C LYS A 99 -6.65 -14.38 12.95
N ARG A 100 -5.82 -15.45 12.91
CA ARG A 100 -4.35 -15.32 12.87
C ARG A 100 -3.83 -14.74 11.56
N ASN A 101 -4.58 -14.90 10.47
CA ASN A 101 -4.20 -14.52 9.10
C ASN A 101 -4.79 -13.16 8.67
N LEU A 102 -5.46 -12.44 9.59
CA LEU A 102 -5.93 -11.09 9.32
C LEU A 102 -4.76 -10.15 9.04
N LYS A 103 -4.89 -9.38 7.96
CA LYS A 103 -3.94 -8.35 7.52
C LYS A 103 -4.64 -6.99 7.46
N PRO A 104 -3.94 -5.86 7.56
CA PRO A 104 -4.52 -4.53 7.34
C PRO A 104 -5.28 -4.48 6.01
N GLY A 105 -6.45 -3.83 5.99
CA GLY A 105 -7.35 -3.79 4.83
C GLY A 105 -8.36 -4.94 4.74
N ASP A 106 -8.17 -6.04 5.48
CA ASP A 106 -9.24 -7.02 5.68
C ASP A 106 -10.39 -6.39 6.51
N ALA A 107 -11.54 -7.04 6.56
CA ALA A 107 -12.61 -6.59 7.45
C ALA A 107 -12.85 -7.58 8.59
N VAL A 108 -13.34 -7.06 9.71
CA VAL A 108 -13.90 -7.88 10.79
C VAL A 108 -15.41 -7.73 10.76
N HIS A 109 -16.08 -8.84 10.57
CA HIS A 109 -17.53 -8.96 10.53
C HIS A 109 -18.06 -9.60 11.83
N THR A 110 -19.08 -9.00 12.40
CA THR A 110 -19.89 -9.53 13.49
C THR A 110 -21.37 -9.43 13.07
N PRO A 111 -22.31 -10.14 13.70
CA PRO A 111 -23.73 -9.96 13.42
C PRO A 111 -24.12 -8.48 13.45
N GLY A 112 -24.70 -7.99 12.35
CA GLY A 112 -25.16 -6.60 12.20
C GLY A 112 -24.06 -5.54 12.02
N HIS A 113 -22.76 -5.90 12.00
CA HIS A 113 -21.70 -4.92 11.90
C HIS A 113 -20.48 -5.41 11.13
N VAL A 114 -19.79 -4.49 10.45
CA VAL A 114 -18.53 -4.74 9.76
C VAL A 114 -17.60 -3.54 9.87
N SER A 115 -16.30 -3.77 9.96
CA SER A 115 -15.29 -2.72 10.12
C SER A 115 -13.98 -3.08 9.39
N ILE A 116 -13.19 -2.11 8.97
CA ILE A 116 -11.87 -2.32 8.38
C ILE A 116 -10.85 -2.61 9.47
N PHE A 117 -10.19 -3.75 9.36
CA PHE A 117 -9.10 -4.15 10.24
C PHE A 117 -7.82 -3.38 9.89
N VAL A 118 -7.20 -2.77 10.93
CA VAL A 118 -5.97 -1.98 10.79
C VAL A 118 -4.77 -2.74 11.35
N GLY A 119 -4.98 -3.59 12.33
CA GLY A 119 -3.91 -4.36 12.97
C GLY A 119 -4.27 -4.83 14.36
N TRP A 120 -3.47 -5.72 14.90
CA TRP A 120 -3.61 -6.15 16.29
C TRP A 120 -3.12 -5.06 17.24
N ALA A 121 -3.83 -4.89 18.34
CA ALA A 121 -3.46 -3.95 19.41
C ALA A 121 -2.62 -4.62 20.49
N ASN A 122 -2.58 -5.96 20.55
CA ASN A 122 -1.76 -6.75 21.49
C ASN A 122 -1.26 -8.05 20.84
N LYS A 123 -0.18 -8.61 21.40
CA LYS A 123 0.46 -9.85 20.92
C LYS A 123 -0.48 -11.08 21.01
N SER A 124 -1.33 -11.14 22.03
CA SER A 124 -2.32 -12.22 22.24
C SER A 124 -3.48 -12.20 21.22
N LYS A 125 -3.54 -11.16 20.36
CA LYS A 125 -4.59 -11.00 19.34
C LYS A 125 -6.01 -11.01 19.93
N THR A 126 -6.17 -10.54 21.17
CA THR A 126 -7.48 -10.40 21.80
C THR A 126 -8.09 -9.02 21.57
N ARG A 127 -7.25 -8.01 21.24
CA ARG A 127 -7.66 -6.65 20.90
C ARG A 127 -7.12 -6.25 19.54
N TYR A 128 -7.92 -5.51 18.78
CA TYR A 128 -7.57 -5.09 17.40
C TYR A 128 -8.03 -3.66 17.12
N ARG A 129 -7.27 -2.95 16.29
CA ARG A 129 -7.58 -1.61 15.81
C ARG A 129 -8.41 -1.69 14.54
N VAL A 130 -9.43 -0.84 14.45
CA VAL A 130 -10.33 -0.73 13.30
C VAL A 130 -10.56 0.71 12.88
N MET A 131 -10.99 0.88 11.64
CA MET A 131 -11.69 2.06 11.15
C MET A 131 -13.13 1.65 10.85
N GLU A 132 -14.09 2.43 11.37
CA GLU A 132 -15.49 2.05 11.28
C GLU A 132 -16.47 3.22 11.41
N GLN A 133 -17.67 2.99 10.90
CA GLN A 133 -18.90 3.69 11.24
C GLN A 133 -19.62 2.87 12.31
N SER A 134 -19.78 3.40 13.51
CA SER A 134 -20.18 2.57 14.67
C SER A 134 -21.65 2.69 15.07
N GLY A 135 -22.39 3.64 14.53
CA GLY A 135 -23.81 3.81 14.88
C GLY A 135 -24.34 5.20 14.61
N SER A 136 -25.67 5.36 14.75
CA SER A 136 -26.41 6.57 14.43
C SER A 136 -25.78 7.85 15.03
N GLY A 137 -25.67 8.88 14.20
CA GLY A 137 -25.16 10.19 14.56
C GLY A 137 -23.63 10.25 14.86
N LYS A 138 -22.97 9.11 15.04
CA LYS A 138 -21.54 9.07 15.37
C LYS A 138 -20.69 9.24 14.10
N PRO A 139 -19.54 9.94 14.19
CA PRO A 139 -18.62 10.03 13.06
C PRO A 139 -17.86 8.73 12.85
N ALA A 140 -17.35 8.55 11.62
CA ALA A 140 -16.35 7.53 11.34
C ALA A 140 -15.11 7.78 12.20
N LEU A 141 -14.52 6.71 12.75
CA LEU A 141 -13.41 6.83 13.67
C LEU A 141 -12.48 5.61 13.64
N LYS A 142 -11.26 5.81 14.17
CA LYS A 142 -10.35 4.73 14.54
C LYS A 142 -10.56 4.39 15.99
N ARG A 143 -10.66 3.10 16.31
CA ARG A 143 -10.65 2.64 17.71
C ARG A 143 -10.12 1.24 17.87
N THR A 144 -9.92 0.84 19.14
CA THR A 144 -9.61 -0.54 19.52
C THR A 144 -10.89 -1.26 19.93
N ARG A 145 -11.05 -2.49 19.41
CA ARG A 145 -12.13 -3.40 19.78
C ARG A 145 -11.57 -4.70 20.36
N THR A 146 -12.35 -5.37 21.19
CA THR A 146 -12.06 -6.73 21.69
C THR A 146 -12.58 -7.76 20.70
N TRP A 147 -11.77 -8.78 20.40
CA TRP A 147 -12.21 -9.91 19.60
C TRP A 147 -13.25 -10.72 20.37
N ARG A 148 -14.44 -10.81 19.85
CA ARG A 148 -15.56 -11.53 20.48
C ARG A 148 -15.85 -12.84 19.77
N ARG A 149 -16.50 -13.78 20.45
CA ARG A 149 -17.05 -14.99 19.86
C ARG A 149 -18.00 -14.60 18.72
N GLY A 150 -17.92 -15.32 17.59
CA GLY A 150 -18.70 -15.02 16.38
C GLY A 150 -18.10 -13.96 15.45
N ALA A 151 -17.04 -13.25 15.86
CA ALA A 151 -16.30 -12.38 14.95
C ALA A 151 -15.60 -13.21 13.86
N ARG A 152 -15.63 -12.74 12.63
CA ARG A 152 -15.07 -13.41 11.44
C ARG A 152 -14.21 -12.44 10.64
N GLY A 153 -13.03 -12.88 10.23
CA GLY A 153 -12.21 -12.16 9.26
C GLY A 153 -12.77 -12.35 7.85
N LEU A 154 -12.81 -11.26 7.09
CA LEU A 154 -13.19 -11.23 5.69
C LEU A 154 -12.09 -10.55 4.88
N ARG A 155 -11.69 -11.14 3.78
CA ARG A 155 -10.75 -10.58 2.82
C ARG A 155 -11.43 -10.34 1.50
N LEU A 156 -11.34 -9.13 0.97
CA LEU A 156 -11.84 -8.80 -0.36
C LEU A 156 -11.24 -9.76 -1.41
N ARG A 157 -12.06 -10.33 -2.28
CA ARG A 157 -11.55 -11.11 -3.43
C ARG A 157 -10.82 -10.19 -4.40
N GLY A 158 -9.62 -10.60 -4.84
CA GLY A 158 -8.81 -9.79 -5.74
C GLY A 158 -8.11 -8.61 -5.07
N ILE A 159 -8.02 -8.57 -3.72
CA ILE A 159 -7.12 -7.63 -3.06
C ILE A 159 -5.68 -8.02 -3.37
N ASP A 160 -4.87 -7.04 -3.74
CA ASP A 160 -3.46 -7.26 -4.00
C ASP A 160 -2.74 -7.66 -2.70
N GLU A 161 -2.20 -8.87 -2.72
CA GLU A 161 -1.28 -9.34 -1.69
C GLU A 161 0.12 -8.97 -2.17
N PRO A 162 0.94 -8.23 -1.38
CA PRO A 162 2.33 -8.03 -1.75
C PRO A 162 2.95 -9.40 -1.99
N SER A 163 3.38 -9.62 -3.24
CA SER A 163 3.99 -10.89 -3.66
C SER A 163 5.24 -11.15 -2.83
N THR A 164 5.12 -11.97 -1.82
CA THR A 164 6.25 -12.54 -1.05
C THR A 164 7.06 -13.53 -1.90
N MET A 165 6.71 -13.70 -3.20
CA MET A 165 7.27 -14.71 -4.10
C MET A 165 8.55 -14.31 -4.82
N LEU A 166 9.20 -13.19 -4.51
CA LEU A 166 10.38 -12.76 -5.26
C LEU A 166 11.71 -12.79 -4.48
N VAL A 167 11.75 -13.42 -3.31
CA VAL A 167 13.04 -13.58 -2.59
C VAL A 167 13.60 -15.01 -2.66
N ALA A 168 12.89 -15.96 -3.27
CA ALA A 168 13.30 -17.37 -3.29
C ALA A 168 13.92 -17.86 -4.61
N SER A 169 14.26 -16.99 -5.57
CA SER A 169 14.78 -17.44 -6.88
C SER A 169 16.19 -16.98 -7.22
N ASN A 170 16.96 -16.47 -6.26
CA ASN A 170 18.39 -16.24 -6.45
C ASN A 170 19.26 -17.17 -5.59
N SER A 171 18.83 -18.42 -5.41
CA SER A 171 19.73 -19.49 -5.04
C SER A 171 20.43 -19.97 -6.30
N THR A 172 21.48 -19.30 -6.70
CA THR A 172 22.46 -19.84 -7.65
C THR A 172 22.94 -21.16 -7.09
N PRO A 173 22.94 -22.27 -7.84
CA PRO A 173 23.59 -23.48 -7.38
C PRO A 173 25.09 -23.21 -7.33
N VAL A 174 25.64 -23.17 -6.12
CA VAL A 174 27.10 -23.18 -5.89
C VAL A 174 27.58 -24.55 -6.33
N GLY A 175 28.22 -24.59 -7.49
CA GLY A 175 29.04 -25.73 -7.91
C GLY A 175 30.30 -25.80 -7.03
N PRO A 176 30.85 -27.02 -6.80
CA PRO A 176 32.00 -27.19 -5.91
C PRO A 176 33.32 -26.78 -6.56
N ALA A 177 34.18 -26.24 -5.73
CA ALA A 177 35.64 -26.08 -5.88
C ALA A 177 36.17 -24.79 -6.54
N GLY A 178 36.93 -24.06 -5.73
CA GLY A 178 37.91 -23.04 -6.15
C GLY A 178 38.28 -22.06 -5.02
N ALA A 179 39.31 -22.37 -4.28
CA ALA A 179 40.23 -21.61 -3.43
C ALA A 179 39.96 -20.12 -3.06
N PRO A 180 40.46 -19.68 -1.85
CA PRO A 180 40.18 -18.35 -1.31
C PRO A 180 41.15 -17.30 -1.87
N VAL A 181 40.60 -16.17 -2.31
CA VAL A 181 41.42 -14.95 -2.53
C VAL A 181 41.00 -13.92 -1.46
N ALA A 182 41.89 -13.65 -0.56
CA ALA A 182 41.79 -12.57 0.41
C ALA A 182 41.93 -11.23 -0.32
N LEU A 183 40.95 -10.36 -0.17
CA LEU A 183 41.09 -8.94 -0.43
C LEU A 183 40.50 -8.16 0.74
N ALA A 184 41.43 -7.67 1.56
CA ALA A 184 41.16 -6.68 2.59
C ALA A 184 40.70 -5.37 1.91
N GLY A 185 39.51 -4.90 2.24
CA GLY A 185 39.00 -3.60 1.86
C GLY A 185 38.30 -2.97 3.06
N THR A 186 39.06 -2.12 3.78
CA THR A 186 38.58 -1.22 4.82
C THR A 186 37.56 -0.24 4.24
N VAL A 187 36.31 -0.28 4.70
CA VAL A 187 35.33 0.78 4.46
C VAL A 187 35.04 1.50 5.77
N THR A 188 35.49 2.75 5.79
CA THR A 188 35.27 3.76 6.82
C THR A 188 33.76 4.06 6.97
N ALA A 189 33.28 3.93 8.20
CA ALA A 189 31.93 4.35 8.58
C ALA A 189 31.88 5.89 8.66
N ALA A 190 31.02 6.51 7.86
CA ALA A 190 30.67 7.91 8.01
C ALA A 190 29.38 8.01 8.83
N ALA A 191 29.49 8.52 10.04
CA ALA A 191 28.37 8.87 10.91
C ALA A 191 27.74 10.16 10.40
N ALA A 192 26.42 10.13 10.05
CA ALA A 192 25.63 11.31 9.82
C ALA A 192 24.81 11.63 11.08
N ALA A 193 25.17 12.72 11.75
CA ALA A 193 24.44 13.28 12.87
C ALA A 193 23.14 13.93 12.41
N ALA A 194 22.01 13.51 12.98
CA ALA A 194 20.73 14.16 12.82
C ALA A 194 20.60 15.29 13.85
N ALA A 195 20.46 16.51 13.35
CA ALA A 195 20.20 17.70 14.14
C ALA A 195 18.76 17.70 14.69
N ALA A 196 18.65 17.80 16.01
CA ALA A 196 17.39 18.08 16.70
C ALA A 196 17.04 19.55 16.49
N GLN A 197 15.85 19.83 15.94
CA GLN A 197 15.25 21.15 15.93
C GLN A 197 14.19 21.24 17.00
N THR A 198 14.52 21.96 18.05
CA THR A 198 13.64 22.46 19.10
C THR A 198 12.76 23.59 18.55
N ALA A 199 11.45 23.46 18.67
CA ALA A 199 10.49 24.53 18.44
C ALA A 199 10.06 25.13 19.77
N PRO A 200 9.91 26.49 19.89
CA PRO A 200 9.57 27.14 21.15
C PRO A 200 8.07 27.11 21.42
N ALA A 201 7.76 26.97 22.68
CA ALA A 201 6.44 27.13 23.26
C ALA A 201 5.98 28.58 23.16
N ALA A 202 4.78 28.81 22.60
CA ALA A 202 4.05 30.05 22.76
C ALA A 202 2.89 29.82 23.70
N SER A 203 3.05 30.27 24.94
CA SER A 203 2.03 30.47 25.95
C SER A 203 1.26 31.73 25.59
N THR A 204 -0.06 31.64 25.43
CA THR A 204 -0.94 32.81 25.54
C THR A 204 -2.13 32.43 26.37
N ALA A 205 -2.07 32.83 27.65
CA ALA A 205 -3.19 32.90 28.51
C ALA A 205 -4.12 34.04 28.06
N LEU A 206 -5.41 33.80 28.00
CA LEU A 206 -6.43 34.85 28.01
C LEU A 206 -7.55 34.47 28.97
N THR A 207 -7.55 35.25 30.00
CA THR A 207 -8.39 35.48 31.15
C THR A 207 -9.88 35.67 30.79
N GLN A 208 -10.69 35.03 31.58
CA GLN A 208 -12.03 35.36 32.10
C GLN A 208 -12.88 36.44 31.41
N THR A 209 -14.17 36.14 31.24
CA THR A 209 -15.17 36.96 31.95
C THR A 209 -16.42 36.12 32.25
N ALA A 210 -16.75 36.09 33.52
CA ALA A 210 -18.04 35.64 34.08
C ALA A 210 -19.13 36.64 33.69
N GLY A 211 -20.32 36.14 33.31
CA GLY A 211 -21.54 36.89 33.12
C GLY A 211 -22.71 36.06 33.60
N ALA A 212 -22.99 36.17 34.90
CA ALA A 212 -24.27 35.79 35.47
C ALA A 212 -25.30 36.86 35.13
N LEU A 213 -26.55 36.44 34.81
CA LEU A 213 -27.83 37.12 35.07
C LEU A 213 -28.95 36.25 34.47
N SER A 214 -29.69 35.49 35.30
CA SER A 214 -31.01 35.86 35.81
C SER A 214 -32.09 36.15 34.74
N ARG A 215 -32.91 35.18 34.47
CA ARG A 215 -34.39 35.11 34.64
C ARG A 215 -34.93 33.83 34.08
#